data_14fdd9074f6d20afa6f95a0180cfe296
#
_entry.id   14fdd9074f6d20afa6f95a0180cfe296
#
_cell.length_a   1.000
_cell.length_b   1.000
_cell.length_c   1.000
_cell.angle_alpha   90.00
_cell.angle_beta   90.00
_cell.angle_gamma   90.00
#
_symmetry.space_group_name_H-M   'P 1'
#
loop_
_entity.id
_entity.type
_entity.pdbx_description
1 polymer ?
#
loop_
_entity_poly.entity_id
_entity_poly.type
_entity_poly.pdbx_seq_one_letter_code
_entity_poly.pdbx_strand_id
1 'polypeptide(L)'
;MLKKFRNNLLSFLQLIILVYLFLLTFLYFYQRNLMYHPDENNYFNDKLSVNIEEVEISTQDGLGLLGWYHEKDIRKNKTILFFHGNAGSLENRIHKLN
;
A
#
# COMPACT_ATOMS: atom_id res chain seq x y z
N MET A 1 -48.77 -1.28 24.53
CA MET A 1 -47.39 -1.50 25.03
C MET A 1 -46.57 -2.30 24.03
N LEU A 2 -46.99 -3.47 23.63
CA LEU A 2 -46.28 -4.32 22.66
C LEU A 2 -46.03 -3.69 21.28
N LYS A 3 -47.00 -2.92 20.76
CA LYS A 3 -46.89 -2.21 19.48
C LYS A 3 -45.75 -1.15 19.49
N LYS A 4 -45.67 -0.41 20.58
CA LYS A 4 -44.63 0.61 20.78
C LYS A 4 -43.26 -0.02 20.93
N PHE A 5 -43.17 -1.11 21.67
CA PHE A 5 -41.94 -1.87 21.82
C PHE A 5 -41.46 -2.43 20.47
N ARG A 6 -42.36 -3.05 19.71
CA ARG A 6 -42.05 -3.55 18.35
C ARG A 6 -41.56 -2.44 17.42
N ASN A 7 -42.18 -1.28 17.44
CA ASN A 7 -41.78 -0.16 16.59
C ASN A 7 -40.38 0.36 16.99
N ASN A 8 -40.12 0.47 18.28
CA ASN A 8 -38.80 0.88 18.76
C ASN A 8 -37.71 -0.15 18.39
N LEU A 9 -38.04 -1.44 18.48
CA LEU A 9 -37.11 -2.51 18.06
C LEU A 9 -36.82 -2.46 16.55
N LEU A 10 -37.85 -2.25 15.74
CA LEU A 10 -37.70 -2.12 14.28
C LEU A 10 -36.85 -0.89 13.91
N SER A 11 -37.12 0.27 14.57
CA SER A 11 -36.28 1.45 14.36
C SER A 11 -34.85 1.25 14.76
N PHE A 12 -34.59 0.55 15.83
CA PHE A 12 -33.24 0.19 16.27
C PHE A 12 -32.52 -0.71 15.27
N LEU A 13 -33.23 -1.74 14.76
CA LEU A 13 -32.68 -2.62 13.71
C LEU A 13 -32.39 -1.86 12.41
N GLN A 14 -33.29 -0.95 12.01
CA GLN A 14 -33.05 -0.09 10.84
C GLN A 14 -31.82 0.78 11.02
N LEU A 15 -31.60 1.35 12.21
CA LEU A 15 -30.42 2.13 12.51
C LEU A 15 -29.14 1.30 12.39
N ILE A 16 -29.15 0.07 12.92
CA ILE A 16 -28.00 -0.86 12.81
C ILE A 16 -27.68 -1.13 11.33
N ILE A 17 -28.70 -1.42 10.52
CA ILE A 17 -28.52 -1.69 9.09
C ILE A 17 -27.94 -0.45 8.38
N LEU A 18 -28.44 0.75 8.68
CA LEU A 18 -27.92 1.98 8.10
C LEU A 18 -26.45 2.22 8.45
N VAL A 19 -26.08 2.04 9.71
CA VAL A 19 -24.68 2.17 10.18
C VAL A 19 -23.80 1.14 9.48
N TYR A 20 -24.26 -0.10 9.35
CA TYR A 20 -23.54 -1.16 8.67
C TYR A 20 -23.29 -0.84 7.19
N LEU A 21 -24.33 -0.41 6.48
CA LEU A 21 -24.21 -0.01 5.06
C LEU A 21 -23.29 1.20 4.88
N PHE A 22 -23.35 2.16 5.80
CA PHE A 22 -22.43 3.30 5.80
C PHE A 22 -20.97 2.85 5.98
N LEU A 23 -20.69 1.96 6.92
CA LEU A 23 -19.34 1.43 7.14
C LEU A 23 -18.84 0.64 5.94
N LEU A 24 -19.67 -0.17 5.31
CA LEU A 24 -19.30 -0.91 4.09
C LEU A 24 -18.96 0.06 2.95
N THR A 25 -19.75 1.09 2.75
CA THR A 25 -19.51 2.11 1.72
C THR A 25 -18.21 2.86 2.00
N PHE A 26 -18.00 3.25 3.26
CA PHE A 26 -16.77 3.92 3.68
C PHE A 26 -15.56 3.03 3.42
N LEU A 27 -15.58 1.77 3.85
CA LEU A 27 -14.49 0.81 3.62
C LEU A 27 -14.23 0.59 2.13
N TYR A 28 -15.27 0.50 1.31
CA TYR A 28 -15.13 0.33 -0.13
C TYR A 28 -14.34 1.48 -0.79
N PHE A 29 -14.64 2.72 -0.43
CA PHE A 29 -13.95 3.88 -0.99
C PHE A 29 -12.56 4.12 -0.39
N TYR A 30 -12.38 3.83 0.89
CA TYR A 30 -11.15 4.11 1.62
C TYR A 30 -10.21 2.91 1.77
N GLN A 31 -10.59 1.73 1.29
CA GLN A 31 -9.80 0.50 1.46
C GLN A 31 -8.34 0.66 1.00
N ARG A 32 -8.09 1.35 -0.12
CA ARG A 32 -6.73 1.57 -0.60
C ARG A 32 -5.91 2.43 0.35
N ASN A 33 -6.48 3.50 0.86
CA ASN A 33 -5.80 4.39 1.80
C ASN A 33 -5.53 3.72 3.15
N LEU A 34 -6.40 2.78 3.55
CA LEU A 34 -6.22 2.00 4.78
C LEU A 34 -5.16 0.90 4.63
N MET A 35 -5.04 0.31 3.44
CA MET A 35 -4.11 -0.79 3.18
C MET A 35 -2.72 -0.30 2.75
N TYR A 36 -2.66 0.78 1.97
CA TYR A 36 -1.43 1.29 1.39
C TYR A 36 -1.09 2.63 2.03
N HIS A 37 0.08 2.72 2.57
CA HIS A 37 0.64 3.94 3.16
C HIS A 37 1.92 4.30 2.41
N PRO A 38 1.82 4.74 1.13
CA PRO A 38 2.97 5.14 0.36
C PRO A 38 3.62 6.38 0.98
N ASP A 39 4.93 6.42 0.94
CA ASP A 39 5.67 7.62 1.22
C ASP A 39 5.81 8.42 -0.08
N GLU A 40 5.63 9.73 -0.03
CA GLU A 40 5.76 10.60 -1.20
C GLU A 40 7.21 10.77 -1.63
N ASN A 41 8.14 10.47 -0.76
CA ASN A 41 9.58 10.61 -0.99
C ASN A 41 10.17 9.28 -1.48
N ASN A 42 10.44 9.22 -2.78
CA ASN A 42 11.14 8.10 -3.41
C ASN A 42 12.59 8.47 -3.75
N TYR A 43 13.22 9.23 -2.88
CA TYR A 43 14.51 9.81 -3.22
C TYR A 43 15.65 8.83 -3.01
N PHE A 44 16.58 8.95 -3.91
CA PHE A 44 17.90 8.38 -3.79
C PHE A 44 18.62 9.02 -2.60
N ASN A 45 19.04 8.22 -1.65
CA ASN A 45 19.67 8.70 -0.44
C ASN A 45 21.17 8.40 -0.46
N ASP A 46 21.99 9.41 -0.19
CA ASP A 46 23.46 9.30 -0.13
C ASP A 46 23.99 8.35 0.96
N LYS A 47 23.11 7.80 1.77
CA LYS A 47 23.44 6.85 2.84
C LYS A 47 23.69 5.41 2.35
N LEU A 48 23.61 5.16 1.06
CA LEU A 48 23.87 3.84 0.51
C LEU A 48 25.37 3.57 0.46
N SER A 49 25.77 2.42 0.97
CA SER A 49 27.16 1.93 0.90
C SER A 49 27.50 1.26 -0.43
N VAL A 50 26.48 0.97 -1.24
CA VAL A 50 26.59 0.35 -2.57
C VAL A 50 26.20 1.34 -3.65
N ASN A 51 26.82 1.23 -4.82
CA ASN A 51 26.46 2.05 -5.97
C ASN A 51 25.16 1.53 -6.57
N ILE A 52 24.13 2.38 -6.58
CA ILE A 52 22.79 2.04 -7.07
C ILE A 52 22.41 3.00 -8.18
N GLU A 53 21.79 2.46 -9.22
CA GLU A 53 21.20 3.19 -10.31
C GLU A 53 19.68 3.19 -10.18
N GLU A 54 19.06 4.37 -10.28
CA GLU A 54 17.62 4.48 -10.40
C GLU A 54 17.19 4.13 -11.82
N VAL A 55 16.22 3.23 -11.94
CA VAL A 55 15.64 2.82 -13.22
C VAL A 55 14.14 3.02 -13.19
N GLU A 56 13.61 3.57 -14.28
CA GLU A 56 12.17 3.69 -14.49
C GLU A 56 11.71 2.58 -15.42
N ILE A 57 10.72 1.83 -14.95
CA ILE A 57 10.16 0.69 -15.68
C ILE A 57 8.73 1.05 -16.08
N SER A 58 8.49 1.16 -17.38
CA SER A 58 7.15 1.41 -17.90
C SER A 58 6.35 0.11 -18.01
N THR A 59 5.15 0.11 -17.45
CA THR A 59 4.23 -1.01 -17.54
C THR A 59 3.33 -0.91 -18.77
N GLN A 60 2.68 -2.02 -19.16
CA GLN A 60 1.79 -2.05 -20.33
C GLN A 60 0.56 -1.13 -20.17
N ASP A 61 0.12 -0.89 -18.96
CA ASP A 61 -0.99 0.02 -18.59
C ASP A 61 -0.55 1.49 -18.46
N GLY A 62 0.69 1.82 -18.79
CA GLY A 62 1.20 3.19 -18.84
C GLY A 62 1.68 3.76 -17.50
N LEU A 63 1.89 2.92 -16.50
CA LEU A 63 2.46 3.34 -15.22
C LEU A 63 4.00 3.33 -15.29
N GLY A 64 4.62 4.34 -14.67
CA GLY A 64 6.05 4.38 -14.41
C GLY A 64 6.36 3.80 -13.03
N LEU A 65 7.14 2.73 -12.98
CA LEU A 65 7.62 2.15 -11.74
C LEU A 65 9.07 2.55 -11.49
N LEU A 66 9.35 3.02 -10.29
CA LEU A 66 10.70 3.31 -9.87
C LEU A 66 11.35 2.05 -9.30
N GLY A 67 12.53 1.72 -9.81
CA GLY A 67 13.34 0.63 -9.32
C GLY A 67 14.75 1.07 -8.97
N TRP A 68 15.40 0.37 -8.08
CA TRP A 68 16.82 0.51 -7.80
C TRP A 68 17.56 -0.71 -8.29
N TYR A 69 18.58 -0.48 -9.08
CA TYR A 69 19.41 -1.53 -9.67
C TYR A 69 20.84 -1.41 -9.18
N HIS A 70 21.37 -2.54 -8.72
CA HIS A 70 22.79 -2.69 -8.39
C HIS A 70 23.34 -3.88 -9.15
N GLU A 71 24.34 -3.63 -9.98
CA GLU A 71 25.01 -4.65 -10.73
C GLU A 71 26.31 -5.07 -10.05
N LYS A 72 26.43 -6.36 -9.83
CA LYS A 72 27.67 -7.03 -9.49
C LYS A 72 27.97 -8.01 -10.62
N ASP A 73 29.13 -8.59 -10.73
CA ASP A 73 29.53 -9.47 -11.83
C ASP A 73 28.41 -10.48 -12.23
N ILE A 74 27.70 -10.18 -13.34
CA ILE A 74 26.53 -10.94 -13.81
C ILE A 74 26.89 -12.39 -14.11
N ARG A 75 28.14 -12.68 -14.48
CA ARG A 75 28.57 -14.03 -14.84
C ARG A 75 28.78 -14.93 -13.63
N LYS A 76 29.02 -14.34 -12.47
CA LYS A 76 29.38 -15.08 -11.23
C LYS A 76 28.30 -15.03 -10.18
N ASN A 77 27.41 -14.05 -10.21
CA ASN A 77 26.42 -13.80 -9.18
C ASN A 77 25.00 -14.02 -9.68
N LYS A 78 24.14 -14.48 -8.78
CA LYS A 78 22.71 -14.60 -9.05
C LYS A 78 22.03 -13.24 -8.89
N THR A 79 20.97 -13.01 -9.65
CA THR A 79 20.13 -11.83 -9.54
C THR A 79 19.04 -12.07 -8.49
N ILE A 80 18.87 -11.12 -7.58
CA ILE A 80 17.81 -11.11 -6.58
C ILE A 80 16.85 -9.99 -6.93
N LEU A 81 15.58 -10.31 -7.09
CA LEU A 81 14.51 -9.36 -7.29
C LEU A 81 13.76 -9.19 -5.96
N PHE A 82 13.77 -7.97 -5.44
CA PHE A 82 13.18 -7.66 -4.15
C PHE A 82 12.00 -6.69 -4.29
N PHE A 83 10.86 -7.03 -3.72
CA PHE A 83 9.69 -6.17 -3.59
C PHE A 83 9.44 -5.83 -2.13
N HIS A 84 9.15 -4.55 -1.85
CA HIS A 84 8.79 -4.13 -0.51
C HIS A 84 7.28 -4.25 -0.26
N GLY A 85 6.88 -4.11 1.01
CA GLY A 85 5.48 -4.21 1.44
C GLY A 85 4.64 -2.94 1.19
N ASN A 86 3.48 -2.86 1.81
CA ASN A 86 2.43 -1.86 1.55
C ASN A 86 2.73 -0.44 2.03
N ALA A 87 3.72 -0.25 2.88
CA ALA A 87 3.99 1.03 3.52
C ALA A 87 5.39 1.54 3.19
N GLY A 88 5.53 2.86 3.14
CA GLY A 88 6.80 3.54 2.89
C GLY A 88 7.21 3.55 1.43
N SER A 89 8.51 3.72 1.21
CA SER A 89 9.15 3.82 -0.10
C SER A 89 10.40 2.94 -0.17
N LEU A 90 11.09 2.96 -1.30
CA LEU A 90 12.38 2.30 -1.47
C LEU A 90 13.44 2.81 -0.48
N GLU A 91 13.43 4.11 -0.16
CA GLU A 91 14.33 4.71 0.80
C GLU A 91 14.27 4.02 2.17
N ASN A 92 13.09 3.65 2.63
CA ASN A 92 12.92 2.94 3.89
C ASN A 92 13.53 1.52 3.88
N ARG A 93 13.99 1.04 2.73
CA ARG A 93 14.55 -0.31 2.53
C ARG A 93 16.07 -0.33 2.36
N ILE A 94 16.73 0.80 2.54
CA ILE A 94 18.20 0.95 2.45
C ILE A 94 18.93 -0.11 3.27
N HIS A 95 18.43 -0.43 4.46
CA HIS A 95 19.01 -1.44 5.34
C HIS A 95 19.05 -2.86 4.74
N LYS A 96 18.32 -3.11 3.66
CA LYS A 96 18.35 -4.40 2.94
C LYS A 96 19.47 -4.47 1.91
N LEU A 97 20.04 -3.33 1.54
CA LEU A 97 21.06 -3.20 0.52
C LEU A 97 22.46 -3.06 1.12
N ASN A 98 22.54 -2.59 2.34
CA ASN A 98 23.77 -2.50 3.12
C ASN A 98 24.01 -3.80 3.88
#